data_f27df6276ff81627e82809a59ffbad01
#
_entry.id   f27df6276ff81627e82809a59ffbad01
#
_cell.length_a   1.000
_cell.length_b   1.000
_cell.length_c   1.000
_cell.angle_alpha   90.00
_cell.angle_beta   90.00
_cell.angle_gamma   90.00
#
_symmetry.space_group_name_H-M   'P 1'
#
loop_
_entity.id
_entity.type
_entity.pdbx_description
1 polymer ?
#
loop_
_entity_poly.entity_id
_entity_poly.type
_entity_poly.pdbx_seq_one_letter_code
_entity_poly.pdbx_strand_id
1 'polypeptide(L)'
;MLTFYPRFIRTFTDLPGHLSLLIHAWNGCNMRCYGCHNDAELIAQKPVPHLLLTPEQTLERLSGSDGLFDAVLFSGGEFLISSAAELESFLRRVRLIFSGKIIVMTNGTFPGKLKHLLELALIDGVHIDMKLPFHLLNPAEDAEVFKAIIGAKPTVRFCEDILDSVDLVIRHNSILSQVRTVRYPLLSEEFFVQIASYIEQLKDKYDSIVPYYLNPYHPPQK
;
A
#
# COMPACT_ATOMS: atom_id res chain seq x y z
N MET A 1 8.98 -16.01 -4.88
CA MET A 1 8.01 -16.81 -4.10
C MET A 1 7.46 -15.94 -2.99
N LEU A 2 6.13 -15.81 -2.89
CA LEU A 2 5.45 -15.03 -1.86
C LEU A 2 5.66 -15.70 -0.48
N THR A 3 6.14 -14.94 0.49
CA THR A 3 6.32 -15.36 1.89
C THR A 3 5.88 -14.22 2.80
N PHE A 4 5.63 -14.52 4.07
CA PHE A 4 5.06 -13.56 5.00
C PHE A 4 5.85 -13.49 6.30
N TYR A 5 5.83 -12.31 6.90
CA TYR A 5 6.36 -12.09 8.23
C TYR A 5 5.50 -12.83 9.27
N PRO A 6 6.11 -13.51 10.27
CA PRO A 6 5.35 -14.38 11.17
C PRO A 6 4.48 -13.63 12.17
N ARG A 7 4.66 -12.32 12.31
CA ARG A 7 3.89 -11.48 13.23
C ARG A 7 2.69 -10.86 12.51
N PHE A 8 1.48 -11.27 12.89
CA PHE A 8 0.24 -10.62 12.49
C PHE A 8 -0.09 -9.53 13.51
N ILE A 9 -0.45 -8.33 13.04
CA ILE A 9 -0.68 -7.15 13.87
C ILE A 9 -2.17 -6.84 13.88
N ARG A 10 -2.78 -6.78 15.08
CA ARG A 10 -4.15 -6.31 15.24
C ARG A 10 -4.16 -4.78 15.20
N THR A 11 -5.06 -4.20 14.43
CA THR A 11 -5.17 -2.75 14.25
C THR A 11 -6.62 -2.30 14.14
N PHE A 12 -6.91 -1.11 14.68
CA PHE A 12 -8.18 -0.39 14.52
C PHE A 12 -7.98 0.92 13.77
N THR A 13 -6.73 1.33 13.55
CA THR A 13 -6.39 2.63 13.00
C THR A 13 -6.24 2.60 11.48
N ASP A 14 -5.83 1.45 10.91
CA ASP A 14 -5.58 1.36 9.47
C ASP A 14 -6.88 1.32 8.65
N LEU A 15 -7.97 0.75 9.21
CA LEU A 15 -9.30 0.77 8.61
C LEU A 15 -10.31 1.19 9.68
N PRO A 16 -10.67 2.48 9.78
CA PRO A 16 -11.56 2.99 10.82
C PRO A 16 -12.90 2.24 10.86
N GLY A 17 -13.34 1.90 12.07
CA GLY A 17 -14.58 1.15 12.29
C GLY A 17 -14.47 -0.36 12.11
N HIS A 18 -13.31 -0.90 11.77
CA HIS A 18 -13.08 -2.33 11.56
C HIS A 18 -11.92 -2.84 12.41
N LEU A 19 -12.16 -3.93 13.13
CA LEU A 19 -11.06 -4.68 13.75
C LEU A 19 -10.34 -5.44 12.65
N SER A 20 -9.11 -5.04 12.38
CA SER A 20 -8.36 -5.51 11.24
C SER A 20 -7.11 -6.28 11.63
N LEU A 21 -6.70 -7.22 10.78
CA LEU A 21 -5.47 -7.97 10.89
C LEU A 21 -4.50 -7.54 9.79
N LEU A 22 -3.37 -6.93 10.18
CA LEU A 22 -2.33 -6.51 9.26
C LEU A 22 -1.27 -7.61 9.12
N ILE A 23 -1.02 -8.02 7.88
CA ILE A 23 -0.10 -9.09 7.50
C ILE A 23 0.93 -8.53 6.51
N HIS A 24 2.21 -8.63 6.86
CA HIS A 24 3.30 -8.17 6.02
C HIS A 24 3.85 -9.28 5.14
N ALA A 25 3.87 -9.08 3.83
CA ALA A 25 4.61 -9.90 2.90
C ALA A 25 6.12 -9.61 3.00
N TRP A 26 6.94 -10.65 2.94
CA TRP A 26 8.40 -10.58 2.97
C TRP A 26 8.98 -10.59 1.56
N ASN A 27 8.70 -9.55 0.79
CA ASN A 27 9.05 -9.47 -0.62
C ASN A 27 9.86 -8.22 -1.01
N GLY A 28 10.35 -7.47 0.00
CA GLY A 28 11.10 -6.24 -0.17
C GLY A 28 10.25 -5.05 -0.61
N CYS A 29 10.94 -3.98 -0.96
CA CYS A 29 10.32 -2.76 -1.49
C CYS A 29 11.21 -2.16 -2.58
N ASN A 30 10.60 -1.57 -3.59
CA ASN A 30 11.29 -0.82 -4.64
C ASN A 30 11.55 0.65 -4.27
N MET A 31 11.16 1.06 -3.06
CA MET A 31 11.45 2.36 -2.46
C MET A 31 12.26 2.23 -1.16
N ARG A 32 12.85 3.36 -0.72
CA ARG A 32 13.54 3.53 0.57
C ARG A 32 13.08 4.83 1.20
N CYS A 33 11.77 4.87 1.52
CA CYS A 33 11.11 6.10 1.93
C CYS A 33 11.67 6.68 3.23
N TYR A 34 11.73 8.00 3.31
CA TYR A 34 12.07 8.73 4.52
C TYR A 34 11.12 8.33 5.66
N GLY A 35 11.68 7.97 6.81
CA GLY A 35 10.88 7.59 7.96
C GLY A 35 9.95 6.41 7.74
N CYS A 36 10.33 5.44 6.92
CA CYS A 36 9.55 4.22 6.72
C CYS A 36 9.38 3.48 8.05
N HIS A 37 8.14 3.11 8.40
CA HIS A 37 7.81 2.40 9.64
C HIS A 37 7.99 0.89 9.55
N ASN A 38 8.15 0.35 8.34
CA ASN A 38 8.41 -1.08 8.17
C ASN A 38 9.83 -1.40 8.63
N ASP A 39 10.01 -2.59 9.22
CA ASP A 39 11.30 -3.07 9.66
C ASP A 39 12.33 -3.05 8.51
N ALA A 40 13.55 -2.61 8.80
CA ALA A 40 14.61 -2.54 7.80
C ALA A 40 14.90 -3.89 7.14
N GLU A 41 14.70 -4.98 7.85
CA GLU A 41 14.84 -6.36 7.34
C GLU A 41 13.79 -6.67 6.27
N LEU A 42 12.54 -6.25 6.48
CA LEU A 42 11.43 -6.44 5.56
C LEU A 42 11.65 -5.67 4.26
N ILE A 43 12.15 -4.42 4.37
CA ILE A 43 12.47 -3.57 3.22
C ILE A 43 13.67 -4.12 2.43
N ALA A 44 14.70 -4.60 3.12
CA ALA A 44 15.95 -5.06 2.51
C ALA A 44 15.91 -6.52 2.03
N GLN A 45 14.84 -7.27 2.34
CA GLN A 45 14.77 -8.73 2.13
C GLN A 45 15.96 -9.49 2.73
N LYS A 46 16.45 -9.08 3.89
CA LYS A 46 17.52 -9.83 4.55
C LYS A 46 16.97 -11.19 4.96
N PRO A 47 17.57 -12.29 4.51
CA PRO A 47 16.99 -13.60 4.73
C PRO A 47 17.00 -13.95 6.23
N VAL A 48 15.81 -14.24 6.75
CA VAL A 48 15.56 -14.99 7.99
C VAL A 48 14.61 -16.15 7.67
N PRO A 49 15.00 -17.03 6.73
CA PRO A 49 14.07 -17.96 6.08
C PRO A 49 13.37 -18.92 7.05
N HIS A 50 13.97 -19.23 8.17
CA HIS A 50 13.40 -20.12 9.20
C HIS A 50 12.29 -19.48 10.04
N LEU A 51 12.10 -18.17 9.91
CA LEU A 51 11.06 -17.41 10.61
C LEU A 51 9.88 -17.03 9.71
N LEU A 52 10.04 -17.15 8.39
CA LEU A 52 9.01 -16.72 7.44
C LEU A 52 7.93 -17.78 7.29
N LEU A 53 6.71 -17.33 7.08
CA LEU A 53 5.58 -18.19 6.77
C LEU A 53 5.44 -18.38 5.28
N THR A 54 5.13 -19.61 4.87
CA THR A 54 4.67 -19.89 3.51
C THR A 54 3.25 -19.37 3.31
N PRO A 55 2.76 -19.24 2.06
CA PRO A 55 1.35 -18.94 1.82
C PRO A 55 0.40 -19.90 2.54
N GLU A 56 0.71 -21.19 2.58
CA GLU A 56 -0.09 -22.23 3.25
C GLU A 56 -0.20 -21.98 4.75
N GLN A 57 0.92 -21.73 5.41
CA GLN A 57 0.97 -21.44 6.85
C GLN A 57 0.24 -20.12 7.19
N THR A 58 0.34 -19.14 6.29
CA THR A 58 -0.38 -17.85 6.44
C THR A 58 -1.89 -18.06 6.34
N LEU A 59 -2.34 -18.85 5.36
CA LEU A 59 -3.75 -19.18 5.17
C LEU A 59 -4.31 -19.99 6.34
N GLU A 60 -3.56 -20.94 6.86
CA GLU A 60 -3.95 -21.73 8.05
C GLU A 60 -4.17 -20.82 9.26
N ARG A 61 -3.24 -19.89 9.53
CA ARG A 61 -3.40 -18.92 10.63
C ARG A 61 -4.58 -17.97 10.41
N LEU A 62 -4.77 -17.52 9.16
CA LEU A 62 -5.88 -16.63 8.82
C LEU A 62 -7.22 -17.33 8.95
N SER A 63 -7.33 -18.58 8.54
CA SER A 63 -8.54 -19.40 8.71
C SER A 63 -8.95 -19.54 10.19
N GLY A 64 -7.97 -19.72 11.07
CA GLY A 64 -8.21 -19.72 12.53
C GLY A 64 -8.63 -18.35 13.10
N SER A 65 -8.60 -17.31 12.30
CA SER A 65 -8.97 -15.93 12.68
C SER A 65 -10.28 -15.47 12.02
N ASP A 66 -10.90 -16.29 11.17
CA ASP A 66 -12.18 -15.96 10.53
C ASP A 66 -13.27 -15.72 11.57
N GLY A 67 -14.08 -14.69 11.36
CA GLY A 67 -15.11 -14.25 12.32
C GLY A 67 -14.59 -13.48 13.55
N LEU A 68 -13.24 -13.40 13.75
CA LEU A 68 -12.65 -12.58 14.80
C LEU A 68 -12.26 -11.17 14.30
N PHE A 69 -12.05 -11.02 13.01
CA PHE A 69 -11.64 -9.77 12.37
C PHE A 69 -12.60 -9.42 11.24
N ASP A 70 -12.89 -8.12 11.12
CA ASP A 70 -13.72 -7.57 10.05
C ASP A 70 -12.96 -7.46 8.73
N ALA A 71 -11.65 -7.30 8.80
CA ALA A 71 -10.80 -7.14 7.63
C ALA A 71 -9.40 -7.73 7.81
N VAL A 72 -8.78 -8.10 6.69
CA VAL A 72 -7.34 -8.37 6.58
C VAL A 72 -6.69 -7.35 5.65
N LEU A 73 -5.57 -6.78 6.10
CA LEU A 73 -4.77 -5.83 5.33
C LEU A 73 -3.46 -6.49 4.93
N PHE A 74 -3.20 -6.61 3.64
CA PHE A 74 -1.92 -7.08 3.11
C PHE A 74 -1.02 -5.90 2.80
N SER A 75 0.14 -5.89 3.45
CA SER A 75 1.19 -4.90 3.32
C SER A 75 2.54 -5.61 3.19
N GLY A 76 3.61 -4.96 3.57
CA GLY A 76 4.97 -5.50 3.55
C GLY A 76 5.95 -4.39 3.25
N GLY A 77 7.04 -4.69 2.54
CA GLY A 77 7.78 -3.65 1.85
C GLY A 77 6.88 -3.03 0.76
N GLU A 78 6.57 -3.83 -0.25
CA GLU A 78 5.53 -3.56 -1.25
C GLU A 78 4.87 -4.89 -1.64
N PHE A 79 3.60 -5.06 -1.29
CA PHE A 79 2.89 -6.32 -1.51
C PHE A 79 2.80 -6.69 -2.99
N LEU A 80 2.56 -5.70 -3.86
CA LEU A 80 2.39 -5.90 -5.29
C LEU A 80 3.70 -6.16 -6.06
N ILE A 81 4.85 -6.22 -5.38
CA ILE A 81 6.12 -6.57 -6.04
C ILE A 81 6.15 -8.04 -6.50
N SER A 82 5.44 -8.93 -5.79
CA SER A 82 5.27 -10.33 -6.17
C SER A 82 4.59 -10.47 -7.54
N SER A 83 4.76 -11.61 -8.20
CA SER A 83 4.15 -11.83 -9.52
C SER A 83 2.61 -11.80 -9.46
N ALA A 84 1.97 -11.38 -10.54
CA ALA A 84 0.50 -11.31 -10.62
C ALA A 84 -0.14 -12.69 -10.34
N ALA A 85 0.45 -13.76 -10.88
CA ALA A 85 -0.04 -15.12 -10.68
C ALA A 85 0.04 -15.59 -9.22
N GLU A 86 1.14 -15.25 -8.50
CA GLU A 86 1.27 -15.56 -7.08
C GLU A 86 0.25 -14.79 -6.24
N LEU A 87 0.07 -13.49 -6.51
CA LEU A 87 -0.89 -12.64 -5.81
C LEU A 87 -2.33 -13.13 -6.04
N GLU A 88 -2.70 -13.39 -7.29
CA GLU A 88 -4.02 -13.91 -7.64
C GLU A 88 -4.30 -15.26 -6.97
N SER A 89 -3.38 -16.22 -7.11
CA SER A 89 -3.52 -17.55 -6.51
C SER A 89 -3.69 -17.47 -4.99
N PHE A 90 -2.90 -16.65 -4.33
CA PHE A 90 -2.96 -16.46 -2.88
C PHE A 90 -4.29 -15.80 -2.46
N LEU A 91 -4.68 -14.68 -3.09
CA LEU A 91 -5.89 -13.93 -2.72
C LEU A 91 -7.18 -14.71 -3.02
N ARG A 92 -7.22 -15.53 -4.08
CA ARG A 92 -8.34 -16.45 -4.31
C ARG A 92 -8.52 -17.43 -3.15
N ARG A 93 -7.43 -17.96 -2.61
CA ARG A 93 -7.46 -18.85 -1.44
C ARG A 93 -7.86 -18.10 -0.16
N VAL A 94 -7.41 -16.85 0.02
CA VAL A 94 -7.87 -16.00 1.13
C VAL A 94 -9.39 -15.82 1.07
N ARG A 95 -9.96 -15.54 -0.10
CA ARG A 95 -11.41 -15.40 -0.29
C ARG A 95 -12.21 -16.65 0.09
N LEU A 96 -11.62 -17.83 -0.03
CA LEU A 96 -12.29 -19.08 0.32
C LEU A 96 -12.36 -19.35 1.82
N ILE A 97 -11.46 -18.73 2.61
CA ILE A 97 -11.29 -19.06 4.03
C ILE A 97 -11.55 -17.89 4.97
N PHE A 98 -11.70 -16.68 4.43
CA PHE A 98 -11.90 -15.46 5.21
C PHE A 98 -13.09 -14.66 4.66
N SER A 99 -14.11 -14.51 5.50
CA SER A 99 -15.39 -13.87 5.14
C SER A 99 -15.35 -12.35 5.19
N GLY A 100 -14.36 -11.77 5.87
CA GLY A 100 -14.18 -10.33 6.04
C GLY A 100 -13.65 -9.62 4.78
N LYS A 101 -13.35 -8.32 4.94
CA LYS A 101 -12.83 -7.48 3.85
C LYS A 101 -11.35 -7.72 3.61
N ILE A 102 -10.92 -7.65 2.35
CA ILE A 102 -9.51 -7.78 1.95
C ILE A 102 -9.03 -6.44 1.41
N ILE A 103 -8.03 -5.87 2.07
CA ILE A 103 -7.44 -4.58 1.72
C ILE A 103 -5.97 -4.78 1.33
N VAL A 104 -5.52 -4.09 0.31
CA VAL A 104 -4.10 -4.04 -0.08
C VAL A 104 -3.54 -2.66 0.22
N MET A 105 -2.39 -2.62 0.88
CA MET A 105 -1.61 -1.41 1.10
C MET A 105 -0.46 -1.37 0.11
N THR A 106 -0.32 -0.27 -0.65
CA THR A 106 0.64 -0.17 -1.74
C THR A 106 1.24 1.22 -1.89
N ASN A 107 2.44 1.28 -2.42
CA ASN A 107 3.09 2.53 -2.83
C ASN A 107 2.69 3.01 -4.24
N GLY A 108 1.83 2.26 -4.93
CA GLY A 108 1.22 2.64 -6.20
C GLY A 108 2.04 2.32 -7.45
N THR A 109 3.22 1.71 -7.35
CA THR A 109 4.11 1.48 -8.51
C THR A 109 3.72 0.32 -9.42
N PHE A 110 2.58 -0.35 -9.17
CA PHE A 110 2.14 -1.52 -9.94
C PHE A 110 0.67 -1.42 -10.39
N PRO A 111 0.28 -0.38 -11.18
CA PRO A 111 -1.12 -0.15 -11.57
C PRO A 111 -1.77 -1.32 -12.31
N GLY A 112 -1.02 -2.01 -13.17
CA GLY A 112 -1.54 -3.17 -13.90
C GLY A 112 -1.93 -4.34 -12.99
N LYS A 113 -1.14 -4.63 -11.96
CA LYS A 113 -1.46 -5.68 -10.98
C LYS A 113 -2.63 -5.25 -10.10
N LEU A 114 -2.63 -4.00 -9.66
CA LEU A 114 -3.72 -3.44 -8.86
C LEU A 114 -5.05 -3.51 -9.61
N LYS A 115 -5.08 -3.08 -10.88
CA LYS A 115 -6.24 -3.16 -11.76
C LYS A 115 -6.75 -4.60 -11.87
N HIS A 116 -5.85 -5.55 -12.14
CA HIS A 116 -6.18 -6.97 -12.27
C HIS A 116 -6.86 -7.54 -11.01
N LEU A 117 -6.33 -7.21 -9.82
CA LEU A 117 -6.90 -7.69 -8.55
C LEU A 117 -8.28 -7.08 -8.26
N LEU A 118 -8.51 -5.82 -8.62
CA LEU A 118 -9.80 -5.13 -8.49
C LEU A 118 -10.84 -5.71 -9.46
N GLU A 119 -10.46 -5.91 -10.73
CA GLU A 119 -11.34 -6.48 -11.77
C GLU A 119 -11.80 -7.91 -11.45
N LEU A 120 -10.95 -8.69 -10.79
CA LEU A 120 -11.29 -10.03 -10.30
C LEU A 120 -12.05 -10.04 -8.96
N ALA A 121 -12.34 -8.87 -8.38
CA ALA A 121 -12.96 -8.72 -7.06
C ALA A 121 -12.21 -9.50 -5.95
N LEU A 122 -10.89 -9.61 -6.05
CA LEU A 122 -10.06 -10.31 -5.07
C LEU A 122 -9.74 -9.43 -3.85
N ILE A 123 -9.89 -8.11 -3.99
CA ILE A 123 -9.72 -7.12 -2.92
C ILE A 123 -10.92 -6.19 -2.87
N ASP A 124 -11.27 -5.70 -1.67
CA ASP A 124 -12.42 -4.82 -1.44
C ASP A 124 -12.02 -3.34 -1.37
N GLY A 125 -10.74 -3.08 -1.10
CA GLY A 125 -10.22 -1.72 -0.98
C GLY A 125 -8.71 -1.68 -1.10
N VAL A 126 -8.21 -0.45 -1.26
CA VAL A 126 -6.78 -0.16 -1.46
C VAL A 126 -6.38 1.04 -0.62
N HIS A 127 -5.34 0.89 0.20
CA HIS A 127 -4.69 2.00 0.85
C HIS A 127 -3.44 2.37 0.06
N ILE A 128 -3.49 3.50 -0.63
CA ILE A 128 -2.39 3.95 -1.49
C ILE A 128 -1.72 5.19 -0.91
N ASP A 129 -0.39 5.22 -0.94
CA ASP A 129 0.40 6.35 -0.45
C ASP A 129 0.84 7.26 -1.60
N MET A 130 0.29 8.47 -1.69
CA MET A 130 0.78 9.53 -2.56
C MET A 130 1.76 10.42 -1.78
N LYS A 131 3.06 10.13 -1.90
CA LYS A 131 4.10 10.73 -1.05
C LYS A 131 4.61 12.08 -1.55
N LEU A 132 4.44 12.35 -2.84
CA LEU A 132 4.87 13.56 -3.55
C LEU A 132 3.83 13.95 -4.59
N PRO A 133 3.78 15.22 -5.05
CA PRO A 133 2.92 15.66 -6.14
C PRO A 133 3.52 15.21 -7.50
N PHE A 134 3.51 13.89 -7.75
CA PHE A 134 4.12 13.27 -8.93
C PHE A 134 3.67 13.86 -10.27
N HIS A 135 2.48 14.47 -10.32
CA HIS A 135 1.91 15.13 -11.49
C HIS A 135 2.58 16.47 -11.83
N LEU A 136 3.37 17.04 -10.91
CA LEU A 136 4.06 18.33 -11.10
C LEU A 136 5.59 18.19 -11.09
N LEU A 137 6.12 17.04 -10.66
CA LEU A 137 7.55 16.85 -10.52
C LEU A 137 8.16 16.18 -11.75
N ASN A 138 9.34 16.67 -12.14
CA ASN A 138 10.14 16.10 -13.21
C ASN A 138 11.28 15.26 -12.61
N PRO A 139 11.37 13.94 -12.88
CA PRO A 139 12.41 13.08 -12.35
C PRO A 139 13.86 13.52 -12.61
N ALA A 140 14.09 14.28 -13.69
CA ALA A 140 15.41 14.78 -14.02
C ALA A 140 15.77 16.06 -13.25
N GLU A 141 14.80 16.95 -13.03
CA GLU A 141 15.00 18.26 -12.41
C GLU A 141 14.88 18.18 -10.88
N ASP A 142 13.93 17.35 -10.38
CA ASP A 142 13.58 17.23 -8.96
C ASP A 142 14.24 16.00 -8.30
N ALA A 143 15.33 15.49 -8.85
CA ALA A 143 15.99 14.24 -8.41
C ALA A 143 16.30 14.22 -6.90
N GLU A 144 16.68 15.35 -6.30
CA GLU A 144 17.00 15.45 -4.87
C GLU A 144 15.76 15.30 -4.00
N VAL A 145 14.60 15.83 -4.42
CA VAL A 145 13.32 15.65 -3.70
C VAL A 145 12.91 14.18 -3.70
N PHE A 146 12.99 13.54 -4.85
CA PHE A 146 12.70 12.11 -4.96
C PHE A 146 13.63 11.27 -4.09
N LYS A 147 14.93 11.53 -4.14
CA LYS A 147 15.92 10.84 -3.32
C LYS A 147 15.66 11.04 -1.83
N ALA A 148 15.32 12.26 -1.41
CA ALA A 148 15.06 12.57 -0.01
C ALA A 148 13.82 11.85 0.53
N ILE A 149 12.73 11.74 -0.26
CA ILE A 149 11.44 11.25 0.23
C ILE A 149 11.23 9.76 -0.07
N ILE A 150 11.49 9.31 -1.30
CA ILE A 150 11.26 7.90 -1.68
C ILE A 150 12.55 7.07 -1.74
N GLY A 151 13.71 7.70 -1.53
CA GLY A 151 15.01 7.04 -1.53
C GLY A 151 15.38 6.38 -2.86
N ALA A 152 14.82 6.87 -3.96
CA ALA A 152 15.03 6.36 -5.31
C ALA A 152 15.18 7.53 -6.29
N LYS A 153 15.77 7.22 -7.46
CA LYS A 153 15.74 8.11 -8.63
C LYS A 153 14.72 7.53 -9.61
N PRO A 154 13.47 8.04 -9.63
CA PRO A 154 12.43 7.48 -10.47
C PRO A 154 12.66 7.81 -11.94
N THR A 155 12.00 7.06 -12.81
CA THR A 155 11.78 7.41 -14.21
C THR A 155 10.43 8.12 -14.36
N VAL A 156 10.18 8.73 -15.51
CA VAL A 156 8.86 9.29 -15.85
C VAL A 156 7.79 8.21 -15.70
N ARG A 157 8.03 7.02 -16.25
CA ARG A 157 7.09 5.89 -16.14
C ARG A 157 6.77 5.49 -14.69
N PHE A 158 7.75 5.55 -13.80
CA PHE A 158 7.51 5.28 -12.37
C PHE A 158 6.53 6.28 -11.74
N CYS A 159 6.65 7.57 -12.10
CA CYS A 159 5.71 8.61 -11.64
C CYS A 159 4.32 8.40 -12.22
N GLU A 160 4.22 8.10 -13.52
CA GLU A 160 2.98 7.77 -14.21
C GLU A 160 2.30 6.56 -13.58
N ASP A 161 3.02 5.48 -13.26
CA ASP A 161 2.47 4.29 -12.62
C ASP A 161 1.81 4.61 -11.28
N ILE A 162 2.39 5.51 -10.48
CA ILE A 162 1.78 5.94 -9.22
C ILE A 162 0.51 6.75 -9.48
N LEU A 163 0.53 7.69 -10.42
CA LEU A 163 -0.63 8.50 -10.79
C LEU A 163 -1.76 7.62 -11.35
N ASP A 164 -1.43 6.65 -12.21
CA ASP A 164 -2.38 5.65 -12.74
C ASP A 164 -3.02 4.83 -11.61
N SER A 165 -2.23 4.44 -10.61
CA SER A 165 -2.75 3.70 -9.44
C SER A 165 -3.67 4.56 -8.57
N VAL A 166 -3.34 5.84 -8.36
CA VAL A 166 -4.19 6.78 -7.61
C VAL A 166 -5.50 7.04 -8.36
N ASP A 167 -5.44 7.32 -9.67
CA ASP A 167 -6.64 7.47 -10.52
C ASP A 167 -7.53 6.22 -10.46
N LEU A 168 -6.93 5.04 -10.57
CA LEU A 168 -7.64 3.76 -10.48
C LEU A 168 -8.36 3.57 -9.15
N VAL A 169 -7.70 3.87 -8.03
CA VAL A 169 -8.28 3.75 -6.68
C VAL A 169 -9.44 4.71 -6.49
N ILE A 170 -9.28 5.97 -6.89
CA ILE A 170 -10.34 6.98 -6.78
C ILE A 170 -11.53 6.63 -7.68
N ARG A 171 -11.27 6.20 -8.92
CA ARG A 171 -12.31 5.76 -9.86
C ARG A 171 -13.03 4.48 -9.42
N HIS A 172 -12.33 3.54 -8.77
CA HIS A 172 -12.94 2.33 -8.20
C HIS A 172 -13.96 2.66 -7.10
N ASN A 173 -13.80 3.80 -6.43
CA ASN A 173 -14.78 4.41 -5.53
C ASN A 173 -15.26 3.53 -4.36
N SER A 174 -14.36 2.74 -3.78
CA SER A 174 -14.67 1.95 -2.58
C SER A 174 -14.47 2.78 -1.31
N ILE A 175 -15.47 2.81 -0.43
CA ILE A 175 -15.36 3.43 0.91
C ILE A 175 -14.27 2.78 1.79
N LEU A 176 -13.85 1.57 1.45
CA LEU A 176 -12.78 0.85 2.12
C LEU A 176 -11.39 1.22 1.58
N SER A 177 -11.32 2.03 0.52
CA SER A 177 -10.08 2.56 -0.02
C SER A 177 -9.69 3.88 0.65
N GLN A 178 -8.40 4.20 0.61
CA GLN A 178 -7.86 5.47 1.12
C GLN A 178 -6.69 5.92 0.27
N VAL A 179 -6.61 7.23 0.01
CA VAL A 179 -5.36 7.87 -0.44
C VAL A 179 -4.73 8.56 0.77
N ARG A 180 -3.45 8.31 1.02
CA ARG A 180 -2.75 8.83 2.20
C ARG A 180 -1.48 9.57 1.79
N THR A 181 -1.20 10.65 2.48
CA THR A 181 0.07 11.38 2.42
C THR A 181 0.59 11.58 3.83
N VAL A 182 1.89 11.44 4.02
CA VAL A 182 2.56 11.81 5.26
C VAL A 182 3.12 13.22 5.12
N ARG A 183 2.88 14.09 6.10
CA ARG A 183 3.44 15.44 6.17
C ARG A 183 4.92 15.38 6.54
N TYR A 184 5.76 15.06 5.55
CA TYR A 184 7.20 14.95 5.75
C TYR A 184 7.83 16.30 6.15
N PRO A 185 8.66 16.34 7.21
CA PRO A 185 9.28 17.60 7.70
C PRO A 185 10.30 18.19 6.72
N LEU A 186 10.68 17.46 5.68
CA LEU A 186 11.61 17.89 4.63
C LEU A 186 10.92 18.65 3.49
N LEU A 187 9.58 18.65 3.45
CA LEU A 187 8.79 19.27 2.38
C LEU A 187 8.11 20.54 2.89
N SER A 188 7.97 21.53 1.99
CA SER A 188 7.15 22.71 2.26
C SER A 188 5.66 22.38 2.20
N GLU A 189 4.82 23.23 2.82
CA GLU A 189 3.36 23.09 2.81
C GLU A 189 2.78 23.08 1.38
N GLU A 190 3.43 23.72 0.44
CA GLU A 190 3.01 23.78 -0.96
C GLU A 190 2.88 22.38 -1.59
N PHE A 191 3.81 21.45 -1.27
CA PHE A 191 3.74 20.06 -1.75
C PHE A 191 2.43 19.39 -1.32
N PHE A 192 2.02 19.60 -0.07
CA PHE A 192 0.80 18.98 0.47
C PHE A 192 -0.46 19.62 -0.10
N VAL A 193 -0.45 20.91 -0.33
CA VAL A 193 -1.55 21.62 -1.02
C VAL A 193 -1.71 21.11 -2.44
N GLN A 194 -0.61 20.93 -3.17
CA GLN A 194 -0.61 20.41 -4.54
C GLN A 194 -1.15 18.98 -4.60
N ILE A 195 -0.73 18.10 -3.67
CA ILE A 195 -1.26 16.74 -3.58
C ILE A 195 -2.76 16.77 -3.29
N ALA A 196 -3.19 17.53 -2.27
CA ALA A 196 -4.59 17.61 -1.88
C ALA A 196 -5.47 18.12 -3.05
N SER A 197 -5.03 19.17 -3.73
CA SER A 197 -5.73 19.71 -4.90
C SER A 197 -5.88 18.69 -6.03
N TYR A 198 -4.84 17.93 -6.32
CA TYR A 198 -4.89 16.88 -7.33
C TYR A 198 -5.88 15.76 -6.96
N ILE A 199 -5.87 15.33 -5.70
CA ILE A 199 -6.79 14.30 -5.22
C ILE A 199 -8.25 14.78 -5.29
N GLU A 200 -8.53 16.00 -4.85
CA GLU A 200 -9.89 16.56 -4.93
C GLU A 200 -10.36 16.71 -6.39
N GLN A 201 -9.50 17.14 -7.33
CA GLN A 201 -9.84 17.16 -8.76
C GLN A 201 -10.21 15.78 -9.29
N LEU A 202 -9.50 14.72 -8.88
CA LEU A 202 -9.85 13.35 -9.27
C LEU A 202 -11.15 12.89 -8.63
N LYS A 203 -11.40 13.24 -7.37
CA LYS A 203 -12.65 12.92 -6.68
C LYS A 203 -13.84 13.59 -7.34
N ASP A 204 -13.72 14.87 -7.66
CA ASP A 204 -14.76 15.63 -8.39
C ASP A 204 -15.02 15.00 -9.77
N LYS A 205 -13.96 14.63 -10.51
CA LYS A 205 -14.07 14.00 -11.83
C LYS A 205 -14.86 12.69 -11.80
N TYR A 206 -14.75 11.91 -10.73
CA TYR A 206 -15.35 10.57 -10.64
C TYR A 206 -16.51 10.49 -9.64
N ASP A 207 -16.93 11.60 -9.04
CA ASP A 207 -17.91 11.64 -7.92
C ASP A 207 -17.52 10.63 -6.83
N SER A 208 -16.25 10.67 -6.41
CA SER A 208 -15.65 9.65 -5.57
C SER A 208 -15.72 9.99 -4.09
N ILE A 209 -16.15 8.98 -3.30
CA ILE A 209 -16.20 9.06 -1.84
C ILE A 209 -14.92 8.57 -1.15
N VAL A 210 -13.90 8.18 -1.90
CA VAL A 210 -12.64 7.71 -1.34
C VAL A 210 -12.00 8.80 -0.48
N PRO A 211 -11.75 8.53 0.82
CA PRO A 211 -11.15 9.52 1.71
C PRO A 211 -9.67 9.78 1.37
N TYR A 212 -9.27 11.04 1.56
CA TYR A 212 -7.88 11.45 1.54
C TYR A 212 -7.43 11.84 2.95
N TYR A 213 -6.29 11.32 3.38
CA TYR A 213 -5.70 11.61 4.69
C TYR A 213 -4.30 12.20 4.56
N LEU A 214 -4.13 13.41 5.10
CA LEU A 214 -2.82 14.02 5.32
C LEU A 214 -2.39 13.76 6.76
N ASN A 215 -1.61 12.71 6.96
CA ASN A 215 -1.19 12.25 8.27
C ASN A 215 0.03 13.02 8.79
N PRO A 216 0.12 13.32 10.09
CA PRO A 216 1.33 13.86 10.67
C PRO A 216 2.49 12.88 10.53
N TYR A 217 3.70 13.43 10.38
CA TYR A 217 4.90 12.60 10.42
C TYR A 217 5.20 12.14 11.84
N HIS A 218 5.37 10.86 12.02
CA HIS A 218 5.87 10.26 13.24
C HIS A 218 7.20 9.57 12.94
N PRO A 219 8.31 9.87 13.65
CA PRO A 219 9.56 9.15 13.43
C PRO A 219 9.38 7.68 13.80
N PRO A 220 9.97 6.75 13.02
CA PRO A 220 9.91 5.32 13.35
C PRO A 220 10.56 5.08 14.73
N GLN A 221 9.89 4.27 15.53
CA GLN A 221 10.47 3.80 16.80
C GLN A 221 11.56 2.78 16.46
N LYS A 222 12.78 3.04 16.94
CA LYS A 222 13.93 2.14 16.77
C LYS A 222 13.87 1.00 17.76
#